data_579cf171caf864b1ae412de01a91625d
#
_entry.id   579cf171caf864b1ae412de01a91625d
#
_cell.length_a   1.000
_cell.length_b   1.000
_cell.length_c   1.000
_cell.angle_alpha   90.00
_cell.angle_beta   90.00
_cell.angle_gamma   90.00
#
_symmetry.space_group_name_H-M   'P 1'
#
loop_
_entity.id
_entity.type
_entity.pdbx_description
1 polymer ?
#
loop_
_entity_poly.entity_id
_entity_poly.type
_entity_poly.pdbx_seq_one_letter_code
_entity_poly.pdbx_strand_id
1 'polypeptide(L)'
;MNTQTAPAALLVPDDLHDRLANDTLKKFRIIFSSVKTHLGEIEAQCGISSSQLWVLWELHKTPGLKVTELAAKLSIHQSTASNLIEKLSRRALIAKKREDIDQRVVRLYLTEAGISLVMQAPPSPRGILRDALDDLDIEEMQQLQQSLQTLISKIKLKNEADAMKPLTDI
;
A
#
# COMPACT_ATOMS: atom_id res chain seq x y z
N MET A 1 28.31 -60.74 18.91
CA MET A 1 28.39 -59.30 19.02
C MET A 1 27.75 -58.72 17.74
N ASN A 2 26.46 -58.43 17.82
CA ASN A 2 25.69 -57.83 16.70
C ASN A 2 25.50 -56.34 17.00
N THR A 3 26.31 -55.50 16.36
CA THR A 3 26.11 -54.07 16.35
C THR A 3 25.06 -53.73 15.29
N GLN A 4 23.84 -53.57 15.74
CA GLN A 4 22.73 -53.09 14.93
C GLN A 4 22.85 -51.56 14.83
N THR A 5 23.38 -51.13 13.68
CA THR A 5 23.43 -49.70 13.33
C THR A 5 22.00 -49.24 13.10
N ALA A 6 21.51 -48.34 13.95
CA ALA A 6 20.22 -47.72 13.78
C ALA A 6 20.22 -46.90 12.46
N PRO A 7 19.17 -46.99 11.64
CA PRO A 7 19.09 -46.18 10.42
C PRO A 7 18.99 -44.69 10.80
N ALA A 8 19.79 -43.86 10.12
CA ALA A 8 19.67 -42.40 10.18
C ALA A 8 18.23 -42.04 9.89
N ALA A 9 17.57 -41.44 10.87
CA ALA A 9 16.23 -40.88 10.69
C ALA A 9 16.27 -39.88 9.52
N LEU A 10 15.71 -40.28 8.39
CA LEU A 10 15.37 -39.39 7.29
C LEU A 10 14.51 -38.28 7.89
N LEU A 11 15.05 -37.06 7.91
CA LEU A 11 14.32 -35.83 8.29
C LEU A 11 13.02 -35.85 7.48
N VAL A 12 11.91 -35.93 8.18
CA VAL A 12 10.57 -36.04 7.61
C VAL A 12 10.33 -34.75 6.82
N PRO A 13 9.79 -34.78 5.59
CA PRO A 13 9.50 -33.60 4.77
C PRO A 13 8.64 -32.55 5.50
N ASP A 14 7.82 -32.97 6.45
CA ASP A 14 6.95 -32.09 7.27
C ASP A 14 7.73 -31.07 8.10
N ASP A 15 8.87 -31.40 8.70
CA ASP A 15 9.64 -30.48 9.55
C ASP A 15 10.27 -29.32 8.73
N LEU A 16 10.69 -29.54 7.49
CA LEU A 16 11.20 -28.48 6.63
C LEU A 16 10.07 -27.53 6.18
N HIS A 17 8.93 -28.07 5.78
CA HIS A 17 7.77 -27.28 5.37
C HIS A 17 7.27 -26.41 6.52
N ASP A 18 7.12 -26.96 7.71
CA ASP A 18 6.66 -26.22 8.90
C ASP A 18 7.64 -25.12 9.31
N ARG A 19 8.95 -25.38 9.25
CA ARG A 19 9.97 -24.35 9.48
C ARG A 19 9.86 -23.21 8.47
N LEU A 20 9.78 -23.52 7.18
CA LEU A 20 9.64 -22.50 6.13
C LEU A 20 8.34 -21.70 6.28
N ALA A 21 7.23 -22.36 6.61
CA ALA A 21 5.95 -21.69 6.85
C ALA A 21 6.04 -20.73 8.04
N ASN A 22 6.62 -21.17 9.16
CA ASN A 22 6.81 -20.36 10.34
C ASN A 22 7.72 -19.15 10.08
N ASP A 23 8.82 -19.33 9.35
CA ASP A 23 9.73 -18.25 8.99
C ASP A 23 9.09 -17.25 8.01
N THR A 24 8.27 -17.72 7.09
CA THR A 24 7.46 -16.87 6.21
C THR A 24 6.45 -16.05 7.01
N LEU A 25 5.75 -16.67 7.96
CA LEU A 25 4.83 -15.94 8.86
C LEU A 25 5.54 -14.88 9.69
N LYS A 26 6.78 -15.12 10.15
CA LYS A 26 7.57 -14.08 10.84
C LYS A 26 7.83 -12.87 9.94
N LYS A 27 8.17 -13.10 8.65
CA LYS A 27 8.38 -12.03 7.66
C LYS A 27 7.11 -11.22 7.44
N PHE A 28 5.94 -11.86 7.29
CA PHE A 28 4.66 -11.16 7.23
C PHE A 28 4.39 -10.31 8.46
N ARG A 29 4.64 -10.83 9.67
CA ARG A 29 4.46 -10.05 10.92
C ARG A 29 5.34 -8.80 10.94
N ILE A 30 6.60 -8.90 10.48
CA ILE A 30 7.49 -7.74 10.37
C ILE A 30 6.90 -6.72 9.40
N ILE A 31 6.48 -7.14 8.21
CA ILE A 31 5.88 -6.26 7.20
C ILE A 31 4.64 -5.56 7.77
N PHE A 32 3.69 -6.31 8.33
CA PHE A 32 2.46 -5.74 8.90
C PHE A 32 2.74 -4.79 10.06
N SER A 33 3.67 -5.13 10.95
CA SER A 33 4.05 -4.27 12.07
C SER A 33 4.67 -2.97 11.57
N SER A 34 5.59 -3.03 10.61
CA SER A 34 6.24 -1.86 10.04
C SER A 34 5.24 -0.93 9.35
N VAL A 35 4.34 -1.52 8.53
CA VAL A 35 3.27 -0.74 7.88
C VAL A 35 2.36 -0.07 8.92
N LYS A 36 1.92 -0.81 9.93
CA LYS A 36 1.04 -0.28 10.99
C LYS A 36 1.70 0.86 11.75
N THR A 37 2.97 0.72 12.11
CA THR A 37 3.74 1.78 12.80
C THR A 37 3.80 3.03 11.95
N HIS A 38 4.18 2.90 10.69
CA HIS A 38 4.27 4.05 9.78
C HIS A 38 2.93 4.75 9.54
N LEU A 39 1.83 3.99 9.43
CA LEU A 39 0.48 4.56 9.34
C LEU A 39 0.14 5.39 10.56
N GLY A 40 0.49 4.90 11.76
CA GLY A 40 0.29 5.64 13.01
C GLY A 40 1.14 6.92 13.12
N GLU A 41 2.37 6.89 12.63
CA GLU A 41 3.25 8.06 12.57
C GLU A 41 2.67 9.16 11.66
N ILE A 42 2.19 8.80 10.46
CA ILE A 42 1.54 9.75 9.55
C ILE A 42 0.32 10.38 10.21
N GLU A 43 -0.55 9.57 10.82
CA GLU A 43 -1.75 10.07 11.47
C GLU A 43 -1.42 11.00 12.64
N ALA A 44 -0.43 10.65 13.46
CA ALA A 44 0.01 11.46 14.58
C ALA A 44 0.62 12.80 14.15
N GLN A 45 1.44 12.82 13.08
CA GLN A 45 2.12 14.03 12.61
C GLN A 45 1.23 14.91 11.73
N CYS A 46 0.47 14.31 10.83
CA CYS A 46 -0.28 15.04 9.80
C CYS A 46 -1.77 15.21 10.15
N GLY A 47 -2.28 14.43 11.11
CA GLY A 47 -3.69 14.39 11.45
C GLY A 47 -4.58 13.90 10.29
N ILE A 48 -4.02 13.23 9.30
CA ILE A 48 -4.70 12.61 8.16
C ILE A 48 -4.20 11.19 7.95
N SER A 49 -4.99 10.35 7.27
CA SER A 49 -4.54 8.99 6.96
C SER A 49 -3.44 8.98 5.88
N SER A 50 -2.65 7.90 5.87
CA SER A 50 -1.63 7.68 4.83
C SER A 50 -2.20 7.76 3.42
N SER A 51 -3.39 7.20 3.17
CA SER A 51 -4.07 7.30 1.88
C SER A 51 -4.40 8.74 1.50
N GLN A 52 -4.80 9.57 2.47
CA GLN A 52 -5.03 10.99 2.26
C GLN A 52 -3.72 11.73 1.97
N LEU A 53 -2.65 11.40 2.68
CA LEU A 53 -1.33 11.99 2.44
C LEU A 53 -0.82 11.63 1.03
N TRP A 54 -1.01 10.38 0.59
CA TRP A 54 -0.63 9.97 -0.76
C TRP A 54 -1.39 10.74 -1.84
N VAL A 55 -2.69 10.98 -1.67
CA VAL A 55 -3.46 11.87 -2.56
C VAL A 55 -2.81 13.26 -2.66
N LEU A 56 -2.47 13.88 -1.53
CA LEU A 56 -1.83 15.19 -1.53
C LEU A 56 -0.46 15.14 -2.23
N TRP A 57 0.32 14.10 -1.99
CA TRP A 57 1.63 13.91 -2.63
C TRP A 57 1.54 13.80 -4.15
N GLU A 58 0.58 13.02 -4.68
CA GLU A 58 0.38 12.90 -6.13
C GLU A 58 -0.07 14.22 -6.76
N LEU A 59 -0.91 14.99 -6.07
CA LEU A 59 -1.31 16.32 -6.51
C LEU A 59 -0.18 17.36 -6.40
N HIS A 60 0.73 17.17 -5.46
CA HIS A 60 1.94 18.01 -5.37
C HIS A 60 2.85 17.77 -6.57
N LYS A 61 3.07 16.50 -6.93
CA LYS A 61 3.88 16.10 -8.10
C LYS A 61 3.24 16.47 -9.44
N THR A 62 1.93 16.35 -9.53
CA THR A 62 1.17 16.55 -10.77
C THR A 62 -0.09 17.35 -10.46
N PRO A 63 0.01 18.70 -10.39
CA PRO A 63 -1.15 19.55 -10.20
C PRO A 63 -2.14 19.43 -11.36
N GLY A 64 -3.44 19.50 -11.05
CA GLY A 64 -4.48 19.48 -12.07
C GLY A 64 -4.91 18.09 -12.54
N LEU A 65 -4.58 17.02 -11.82
CA LEU A 65 -5.11 15.69 -12.10
C LEU A 65 -6.64 15.66 -12.00
N LYS A 66 -7.27 14.87 -12.88
CA LYS A 66 -8.67 14.48 -12.74
C LYS A 66 -8.81 13.36 -11.70
N VAL A 67 -10.01 13.17 -11.17
CA VAL A 67 -10.30 12.10 -10.20
C VAL A 67 -9.92 10.71 -10.74
N THR A 68 -10.20 10.45 -12.02
CA THR A 68 -9.88 9.18 -12.69
C THR A 68 -8.38 8.96 -12.83
N GLU A 69 -7.64 10.00 -13.18
CA GLU A 69 -6.18 9.95 -13.30
C GLU A 69 -5.51 9.71 -11.94
N LEU A 70 -6.02 10.38 -10.90
CA LEU A 70 -5.57 10.18 -9.53
C LEU A 70 -5.87 8.76 -9.04
N ALA A 71 -7.08 8.24 -9.26
CA ALA A 71 -7.45 6.87 -8.89
C ALA A 71 -6.54 5.83 -9.55
N ALA A 72 -6.19 6.03 -10.83
CA ALA A 72 -5.25 5.15 -11.54
C ALA A 72 -3.85 5.19 -10.92
N LYS A 73 -3.33 6.39 -10.60
CA LYS A 73 -2.01 6.55 -9.94
C LYS A 73 -1.95 5.89 -8.56
N LEU A 74 -3.05 5.91 -7.82
CA LEU A 74 -3.17 5.30 -6.50
C LEU A 74 -3.53 3.81 -6.54
N SER A 75 -3.85 3.27 -7.72
CA SER A 75 -4.34 1.89 -7.92
C SER A 75 -5.56 1.56 -7.06
N ILE A 76 -6.53 2.49 -6.98
CA ILE A 76 -7.77 2.35 -6.21
C ILE A 76 -9.00 2.62 -7.08
N HIS A 77 -10.18 2.22 -6.59
CA HIS A 77 -11.44 2.57 -7.25
C HIS A 77 -11.68 4.08 -7.30
N GLN A 78 -12.29 4.57 -8.38
CA GLN A 78 -12.64 5.99 -8.53
C GLN A 78 -13.54 6.49 -7.38
N SER A 79 -14.48 5.67 -6.90
CA SER A 79 -15.33 6.00 -5.75
C SER A 79 -14.51 6.23 -4.48
N THR A 80 -13.49 5.41 -4.23
CA THR A 80 -12.56 5.57 -3.10
C THR A 80 -11.76 6.86 -3.24
N ALA A 81 -11.20 7.12 -4.43
CA ALA A 81 -10.52 8.39 -4.69
C ALA A 81 -11.43 9.60 -4.46
N SER A 82 -12.68 9.53 -4.95
CA SER A 82 -13.68 10.60 -4.73
C SER A 82 -13.94 10.86 -3.26
N ASN A 83 -14.06 9.80 -2.44
CA ASN A 83 -14.26 9.93 -0.99
C ASN A 83 -13.05 10.55 -0.29
N LEU A 84 -11.82 10.16 -0.67
CA LEU A 84 -10.59 10.75 -0.13
C LEU A 84 -10.50 12.24 -0.47
N ILE A 85 -10.77 12.61 -1.73
CA ILE A 85 -10.79 13.99 -2.21
C ILE A 85 -11.83 14.81 -1.46
N GLU A 86 -13.03 14.26 -1.23
CA GLU A 86 -14.08 14.95 -0.51
C GLU A 86 -13.68 15.25 0.94
N LYS A 87 -13.11 14.25 1.65
CA LYS A 87 -12.57 14.43 3.00
C LYS A 87 -11.49 15.53 3.05
N LEU A 88 -10.57 15.54 2.08
CA LEU A 88 -9.50 16.52 1.99
C LEU A 88 -10.02 17.92 1.59
N SER A 89 -11.01 18.00 0.72
CA SER A 89 -11.67 19.27 0.33
C SER A 89 -12.41 19.90 1.51
N ARG A 90 -13.09 19.11 2.34
CA ARG A 90 -13.75 19.61 3.58
C ARG A 90 -12.74 20.17 4.59
N ARG A 91 -11.52 19.68 4.56
CA ARG A 91 -10.40 20.19 5.38
C ARG A 91 -9.65 21.35 4.70
N ALA A 92 -10.14 21.85 3.58
CA ALA A 92 -9.51 22.90 2.77
C ALA A 92 -8.06 22.57 2.35
N LEU A 93 -7.70 21.29 2.17
CA LEU A 93 -6.37 20.88 1.72
C LEU A 93 -6.29 20.72 0.20
N ILE A 94 -7.44 20.56 -0.47
CA ILE A 94 -7.60 20.43 -1.93
C ILE A 94 -8.64 21.43 -2.41
N ALA A 95 -8.32 22.10 -3.52
CA ALA A 95 -9.24 22.94 -4.30
C ALA A 95 -9.65 22.19 -5.59
N LYS A 96 -10.94 22.26 -5.92
CA LYS A 96 -11.51 21.74 -7.16
C LYS A 96 -11.74 22.92 -8.11
N LYS A 97 -11.15 22.90 -9.31
CA LYS A 97 -11.36 23.92 -10.34
C LYS A 97 -12.01 23.26 -11.57
N ARG A 98 -13.03 23.90 -12.12
CA ARG A 98 -13.61 23.49 -13.41
C ARG A 98 -12.81 24.08 -14.54
N GLU A 99 -12.70 23.37 -15.66
CA GLU A 99 -12.07 23.93 -16.86
C GLU A 99 -13.00 24.97 -17.52
N ASP A 100 -12.41 26.06 -18.02
CA ASP A 100 -13.20 27.10 -18.71
C ASP A 100 -13.82 26.60 -20.01
N ILE A 101 -13.16 25.68 -20.72
CA ILE A 101 -13.58 25.15 -22.01
C ILE A 101 -14.65 24.05 -21.83
N ASP A 102 -14.51 23.20 -20.80
CA ASP A 102 -15.48 22.14 -20.48
C ASP A 102 -15.75 22.11 -18.96
N GLN A 103 -16.85 22.70 -18.58
CA GLN A 103 -17.33 22.79 -17.19
C GLN A 103 -17.59 21.42 -16.53
N ARG A 104 -17.61 20.33 -17.31
CA ARG A 104 -17.76 18.96 -16.79
C ARG A 104 -16.43 18.42 -16.26
N VAL A 105 -15.32 18.99 -16.70
CA VAL A 105 -13.99 18.59 -16.28
C VAL A 105 -13.62 19.30 -15.01
N VAL A 106 -13.38 18.51 -13.94
CA VAL A 106 -12.92 19.02 -12.65
C VAL A 106 -11.45 18.62 -12.45
N ARG A 107 -10.62 19.63 -12.22
CA ARG A 107 -9.21 19.46 -11.90
C ARG A 107 -8.93 19.72 -10.43
N LEU A 108 -8.00 18.97 -9.87
CA LEU A 108 -7.64 18.96 -8.46
C LEU A 108 -6.30 19.68 -8.26
N TYR A 109 -6.27 20.55 -7.27
CA TYR A 109 -5.07 21.30 -6.90
C TYR A 109 -4.91 21.30 -5.38
N LEU A 110 -3.68 21.36 -4.90
CA LEU A 110 -3.45 21.63 -3.49
C LEU A 110 -3.76 23.10 -3.18
N THR A 111 -4.22 23.35 -1.96
CA THR A 111 -4.22 24.67 -1.36
C THR A 111 -2.85 24.95 -0.71
N GLU A 112 -2.61 26.16 -0.24
CA GLU A 112 -1.40 26.48 0.55
C GLU A 112 -1.27 25.59 1.79
N ALA A 113 -2.39 25.33 2.48
CA ALA A 113 -2.42 24.41 3.62
C ALA A 113 -2.09 22.97 3.20
N GLY A 114 -2.58 22.51 2.04
CA GLY A 114 -2.24 21.20 1.49
C GLY A 114 -0.75 21.08 1.14
N ILE A 115 -0.16 22.10 0.53
CA ILE A 115 1.28 22.14 0.23
C ILE A 115 2.09 22.12 1.53
N SER A 116 1.74 22.96 2.50
CA SER A 116 2.42 23.01 3.80
C SER A 116 2.41 21.64 4.50
N LEU A 117 1.27 20.94 4.47
CA LEU A 117 1.15 19.62 5.07
C LEU A 117 2.05 18.59 4.39
N VAL A 118 2.10 18.58 3.06
CA VAL A 118 2.99 17.68 2.29
C VAL A 118 4.46 17.93 2.63
N MET A 119 4.86 19.19 2.76
CA MET A 119 6.24 19.56 3.08
C MET A 119 6.68 19.19 4.51
N GLN A 120 5.72 19.05 5.43
CA GLN A 120 5.96 18.66 6.83
C GLN A 120 5.78 17.16 7.07
N ALA A 121 5.29 16.44 6.06
CA ALA A 121 5.01 15.00 6.18
C ALA A 121 6.30 14.19 6.40
N PRO A 122 6.20 13.05 7.11
CA PRO A 122 7.33 12.16 7.27
C PRO A 122 7.79 11.60 5.91
N PRO A 123 9.02 11.03 5.84
CA PRO A 123 9.46 10.27 4.67
C PRO A 123 8.43 9.20 4.28
N SER A 124 8.45 8.80 3.00
CA SER A 124 7.56 7.75 2.47
C SER A 124 6.06 8.10 2.47
N PRO A 125 5.66 9.23 1.88
CA PRO A 125 4.25 9.65 1.85
C PRO A 125 3.33 8.68 1.10
N ARG A 126 3.90 7.80 0.24
CA ARG A 126 3.19 6.71 -0.43
C ARG A 126 3.10 5.44 0.43
N GLY A 127 3.77 5.43 1.57
CA GLY A 127 3.88 4.32 2.49
C GLY A 127 5.14 3.47 2.26
N ILE A 128 5.73 3.01 3.36
CA ILE A 128 7.00 2.26 3.36
C ILE A 128 6.97 0.98 2.51
N LEU A 129 5.81 0.32 2.42
CA LEU A 129 5.69 -0.88 1.60
C LEU A 129 5.79 -0.55 0.10
N ARG A 130 5.20 0.58 -0.33
CA ARG A 130 5.32 1.03 -1.73
C ARG A 130 6.76 1.37 -2.07
N ASP A 131 7.43 2.10 -1.19
CA ASP A 131 8.83 2.47 -1.41
C ASP A 131 9.72 1.23 -1.46
N ALA A 132 9.55 0.27 -0.53
CA ALA A 132 10.28 -0.99 -0.55
C ALA A 132 10.04 -1.81 -1.84
N LEU A 133 8.83 -1.77 -2.40
CA LEU A 133 8.52 -2.41 -3.68
C LEU A 133 9.18 -1.68 -4.86
N ASP A 134 9.28 -0.35 -4.81
CA ASP A 134 9.94 0.43 -5.86
C ASP A 134 11.48 0.22 -5.88
N ASP A 135 12.08 -0.21 -4.77
CA ASP A 135 13.51 -0.54 -4.65
C ASP A 135 13.86 -1.94 -5.20
N LEU A 136 12.87 -2.81 -5.44
CA LEU A 136 13.10 -4.12 -6.05
C LEU A 136 13.40 -3.97 -7.55
N ASP A 137 14.33 -4.77 -8.03
CA ASP A 137 14.53 -4.88 -9.48
C ASP A 137 13.36 -5.66 -10.15
N ILE A 138 13.35 -5.68 -11.47
CA ILE A 138 12.24 -6.28 -12.25
C ILE A 138 12.15 -7.79 -11.98
N GLU A 139 13.29 -8.48 -11.85
CA GLU A 139 13.30 -9.92 -11.62
C GLU A 139 12.79 -10.28 -10.23
N GLU A 140 13.26 -9.58 -9.20
CA GLU A 140 12.79 -9.69 -7.81
C GLU A 140 11.29 -9.41 -7.69
N MET A 141 10.82 -8.35 -8.37
CA MET A 141 9.40 -7.99 -8.40
C MET A 141 8.55 -9.10 -9.05
N GLN A 142 9.00 -9.70 -10.14
CA GLN A 142 8.29 -10.78 -10.81
C GLN A 142 8.22 -12.04 -9.94
N GLN A 143 9.31 -12.40 -9.27
CA GLN A 143 9.36 -13.54 -8.34
C GLN A 143 8.41 -13.33 -7.16
N LEU A 144 8.42 -12.13 -6.56
CA LEU A 144 7.52 -11.77 -5.48
C LEU A 144 6.06 -11.84 -5.92
N GLN A 145 5.73 -11.26 -7.08
CA GLN A 145 4.37 -11.27 -7.64
C GLN A 145 3.87 -12.71 -7.83
N GLN A 146 4.67 -13.59 -8.41
CA GLN A 146 4.31 -14.98 -8.64
C GLN A 146 4.09 -15.74 -7.32
N SER A 147 4.96 -15.51 -6.33
CA SER A 147 4.87 -16.13 -5.01
C SER A 147 3.61 -15.67 -4.27
N LEU A 148 3.30 -14.37 -4.29
CA LEU A 148 2.09 -13.81 -3.71
C LEU A 148 0.82 -14.32 -4.41
N GLN A 149 0.81 -14.40 -5.73
CA GLN A 149 -0.31 -14.96 -6.50
C GLN A 149 -0.58 -16.42 -6.11
N THR A 150 0.48 -17.22 -5.97
CA THR A 150 0.39 -18.62 -5.51
C THR A 150 -0.20 -18.68 -4.10
N LEU A 151 0.31 -17.86 -3.17
CA LEU A 151 -0.19 -17.82 -1.80
C LEU A 151 -1.68 -17.41 -1.76
N ILE A 152 -2.06 -16.33 -2.46
CA ILE A 152 -3.44 -15.84 -2.53
C ILE A 152 -4.37 -16.93 -3.07
N SER A 153 -3.93 -17.73 -4.06
CA SER A 153 -4.74 -18.82 -4.60
C SER A 153 -5.11 -19.91 -3.55
N LYS A 154 -4.29 -20.06 -2.50
CA LYS A 154 -4.52 -21.01 -1.40
C LYS A 154 -5.39 -20.46 -0.27
N ILE A 155 -5.64 -19.17 -0.24
CA ILE A 155 -6.51 -18.55 0.77
C ILE A 155 -7.97 -18.84 0.41
N LYS A 156 -8.69 -19.52 1.32
CA LYS A 156 -10.09 -19.96 1.11
C LYS A 156 -11.07 -18.80 1.25
N LEU A 157 -10.79 -17.86 2.18
CA LEU A 157 -11.62 -16.67 2.44
C LEU A 157 -10.85 -15.46 1.93
N LYS A 158 -11.08 -15.07 0.70
CA LYS A 158 -10.50 -13.89 0.05
C LYS A 158 -11.59 -13.06 -0.61
N ASN A 159 -11.43 -11.76 -0.54
CA ASN A 159 -12.25 -10.80 -1.28
C ASN A 159 -11.35 -10.07 -2.28
N GLU A 160 -11.46 -10.41 -3.55
CA GLU A 160 -10.61 -9.83 -4.61
C GLU A 160 -10.83 -8.32 -4.79
N ALA A 161 -11.98 -7.79 -4.37
CA ALA A 161 -12.24 -6.36 -4.38
C ALA A 161 -11.32 -5.58 -3.41
N ASP A 162 -10.72 -6.24 -2.41
CA ASP A 162 -9.79 -5.61 -1.48
C ASP A 162 -8.48 -5.17 -2.16
N ALA A 163 -8.13 -5.76 -3.32
CA ALA A 163 -6.98 -5.34 -4.10
C ALA A 163 -7.03 -3.86 -4.54
N MET A 164 -8.23 -3.29 -4.61
CA MET A 164 -8.45 -1.89 -5.04
C MET A 164 -8.79 -0.96 -3.86
N LYS A 165 -8.52 -1.40 -2.64
CA LYS A 165 -8.66 -0.58 -1.42
C LYS A 165 -7.29 -0.11 -0.94
N PRO A 166 -7.20 1.08 -0.33
CA PRO A 166 -6.00 1.47 0.41
C PRO A 166 -5.71 0.50 1.56
N LEU A 167 -4.43 0.29 1.89
CA LEU A 167 -4.02 -0.57 3.01
C LEU A 167 -4.57 -0.09 4.38
N THR A 168 -4.96 1.18 4.48
CA THR A 168 -5.60 1.75 5.69
C THR A 168 -7.05 1.33 5.87
N ASP A 169 -7.67 0.78 4.85
CA ASP A 169 -9.12 0.48 4.80
C ASP A 169 -9.39 -1.03 4.76
N ILE A 170 -8.33 -1.84 5.04
CA ILE A 170 -8.39 -3.30 5.10
C ILE A 170 -8.41 -3.80 6.54
#